data_77b9d0335927f3ceeef31eb045fabd9f
#
_entry.id   77b9d0335927f3ceeef31eb045fabd9f
#
_cell.length_a   1.000
_cell.length_b   1.000
_cell.length_c   1.000
_cell.angle_alpha   90.00
_cell.angle_beta   90.00
_cell.angle_gamma   90.00
#
_symmetry.space_group_name_H-M   'P 1'
#
loop_
_entity.id
_entity.type
_entity.pdbx_description
1 polymer ?
#
loop_
_entity_poly.entity_id
_entity_poly.type
_entity_poly.pdbx_seq_one_letter_code
_entity_poly.pdbx_strand_id
1 'polypeptide(L)'
;RTTRIRIGVLVSCNTFRHPGLLAQQAVTVDHVSNGRLELGMGAGYAEGEHERFGIALPSAGDRRRAFHEAVRIVDSLLRNETTTFEGRYYRLKGAYVRPAPIQKPRPRLVLGAHGPRMLRICAEYADTWNSSGSIEEMRERNAILDDHCADIGRDPREIRRSWYGWASKMAAQGLPDTWESVDAFEDVVGRYRESGVEEFVIDQPRPEQFPVLERLTADVMPRLRGNGDS
;
A
#
# COMPACT_ATOMS: atom_id res chain seq x y z
N ARG A 1 3.23 22.15 5.19
CA ARG A 1 2.62 22.63 6.42
C ARG A 1 2.56 21.54 7.49
N THR A 2 2.76 20.31 7.12
CA THR A 2 3.07 19.22 8.03
C THR A 2 4.52 18.80 7.81
N THR A 3 5.21 18.36 8.86
CA THR A 3 6.63 17.99 8.80
C THR A 3 6.88 16.52 9.16
N ARG A 4 5.90 15.86 9.77
CA ARG A 4 6.04 14.47 10.27
C ARG A 4 5.12 13.47 9.57
N ILE A 5 3.93 13.89 9.12
CA ILE A 5 2.96 13.01 8.47
C ILE A 5 3.55 12.45 7.17
N ARG A 6 3.54 11.14 7.03
CA ARG A 6 3.89 10.48 5.77
C ARG A 6 2.77 10.69 4.75
N ILE A 7 3.13 10.67 3.50
CA ILE A 7 2.20 10.92 2.39
C ILE A 7 2.34 9.83 1.34
N GLY A 8 1.24 9.41 0.76
CA GLY A 8 1.25 8.38 -0.26
C GLY A 8 -0.06 8.34 -1.04
N VAL A 9 -0.09 7.53 -2.07
CA VAL A 9 -1.30 7.19 -2.80
C VAL A 9 -1.58 5.70 -2.60
N LEU A 10 -2.83 5.34 -2.31
CA LEU A 10 -3.23 3.96 -2.12
C LEU A 10 -4.31 3.57 -3.16
N VAL A 11 -3.90 3.14 -4.32
CA VAL A 11 -2.55 2.98 -4.87
C VAL A 11 -2.47 3.53 -6.29
N SER A 12 -1.25 3.78 -6.80
CA SER A 12 -1.04 4.10 -8.23
C SER A 12 -1.37 2.89 -9.08
N CYS A 13 -2.31 3.06 -10.02
CA CYS A 13 -2.70 2.01 -10.95
C CYS A 13 -1.63 1.80 -12.02
N ASN A 14 -1.10 0.59 -12.13
CA ASN A 14 -0.02 0.26 -13.06
C ASN A 14 -0.43 0.38 -14.54
N THR A 15 -1.70 0.20 -14.85
CA THR A 15 -2.21 0.30 -16.23
C THR A 15 -2.29 1.74 -16.74
N PHE A 16 -2.21 2.73 -15.86
CA PHE A 16 -2.35 4.15 -16.23
C PHE A 16 -1.01 4.85 -16.52
N ARG A 17 0.13 4.23 -16.20
CA ARG A 17 1.43 4.86 -16.44
C ARG A 17 2.59 3.88 -16.53
N HIS A 18 3.62 4.29 -17.25
CA HIS A 18 4.85 3.53 -17.33
C HIS A 18 5.63 3.55 -16.00
N PRO A 19 6.23 2.43 -15.54
CA PRO A 19 6.92 2.36 -14.25
C PRO A 19 8.11 3.33 -14.12
N GLY A 20 8.81 3.61 -15.22
CA GLY A 20 9.88 4.62 -15.23
C GLY A 20 9.38 6.03 -14.93
N LEU A 21 8.20 6.40 -15.47
CA LEU A 21 7.56 7.68 -15.17
C LEU A 21 7.10 7.74 -13.70
N LEU A 22 6.54 6.64 -13.20
CA LEU A 22 6.14 6.55 -11.80
C LEU A 22 7.35 6.74 -10.86
N ALA A 23 8.49 6.13 -11.16
CA ALA A 23 9.72 6.29 -10.36
C ALA A 23 10.21 7.75 -10.35
N GLN A 24 10.18 8.46 -11.47
CA GLN A 24 10.54 9.89 -11.54
C GLN A 24 9.58 10.76 -10.72
N GLN A 25 8.27 10.52 -10.82
CA GLN A 25 7.27 11.23 -10.03
C GLN A 25 7.46 10.96 -8.53
N ALA A 26 7.73 9.71 -8.15
CA ALA A 26 7.98 9.30 -6.77
C ALA A 26 9.17 10.07 -6.18
N VAL A 27 10.28 10.17 -6.90
CA VAL A 27 11.45 10.92 -6.41
C VAL A 27 11.14 12.41 -6.24
N THR A 28 10.36 13.00 -7.14
CA THR A 28 9.93 14.40 -6.99
C THR A 28 9.15 14.60 -5.67
N VAL A 29 8.19 13.70 -5.40
CA VAL A 29 7.40 13.76 -4.15
C VAL A 29 8.27 13.48 -2.94
N ASP A 30 9.22 12.54 -3.03
CA ASP A 30 10.15 12.23 -1.95
C ASP A 30 10.97 13.46 -1.55
N HIS A 31 11.51 14.20 -2.53
CA HIS A 31 12.25 15.44 -2.30
C HIS A 31 11.37 16.56 -1.73
N VAL A 32 10.22 16.83 -2.34
CA VAL A 32 9.30 17.89 -1.89
C VAL A 32 8.79 17.63 -0.48
N SER A 33 8.59 16.37 -0.13
CA SER A 33 8.12 15.96 1.20
C SER A 33 9.25 15.81 2.23
N ASN A 34 10.51 15.93 1.83
CA ASN A 34 11.67 15.65 2.66
C ASN A 34 11.66 14.22 3.23
N GLY A 35 11.57 13.22 2.35
CA GLY A 35 11.68 11.80 2.69
C GLY A 35 10.44 11.21 3.38
N ARG A 36 9.23 11.75 3.13
CA ARG A 36 7.99 11.26 3.74
C ARG A 36 7.09 10.44 2.80
N LEU A 37 7.55 10.19 1.57
CA LEU A 37 6.78 9.41 0.60
C LEU A 37 6.64 7.95 1.03
N GLU A 38 5.44 7.40 0.88
CA GLU A 38 5.17 5.97 0.75
C GLU A 38 4.57 5.73 -0.64
N LEU A 39 5.23 4.92 -1.45
CA LEU A 39 4.83 4.71 -2.84
C LEU A 39 3.88 3.53 -2.97
N GLY A 40 2.59 3.83 -3.09
CA GLY A 40 1.57 2.82 -3.31
C GLY A 40 1.48 2.39 -4.77
N MET A 41 1.47 1.07 -5.03
CA MET A 41 1.34 0.48 -6.36
C MET A 41 0.32 -0.67 -6.37
N GLY A 42 -0.48 -0.75 -7.44
CA GLY A 42 -1.45 -1.81 -7.68
C GLY A 42 -1.60 -2.17 -9.15
N ALA A 43 -2.05 -3.38 -9.43
CA ALA A 43 -2.15 -3.91 -10.80
C ALA A 43 -3.26 -3.25 -11.66
N GLY A 44 -4.21 -2.57 -11.03
CA GLY A 44 -5.41 -2.05 -11.68
C GLY A 44 -6.54 -3.08 -11.76
N TYR A 45 -7.79 -2.61 -11.63
CA TYR A 45 -8.98 -3.48 -11.68
C TYR A 45 -10.26 -2.77 -12.16
N ALA A 46 -10.35 -1.46 -12.01
CA ALA A 46 -11.58 -0.70 -12.21
C ALA A 46 -11.90 -0.54 -13.71
N GLU A 47 -12.76 -1.42 -14.25
CA GLU A 47 -13.16 -1.43 -15.65
C GLU A 47 -13.78 -0.10 -16.10
N GLY A 48 -14.71 0.43 -15.30
CA GLY A 48 -15.39 1.69 -15.62
C GLY A 48 -14.44 2.91 -15.64
N GLU A 49 -13.34 2.90 -14.91
CA GLU A 49 -12.32 3.95 -15.03
C GLU A 49 -11.54 3.83 -16.33
N HIS A 50 -11.16 2.61 -16.69
CA HIS A 50 -10.46 2.34 -17.95
C HIS A 50 -11.28 2.74 -19.16
N GLU A 51 -12.57 2.40 -19.18
CA GLU A 51 -13.50 2.79 -20.22
C GLU A 51 -13.62 4.31 -20.37
N ARG A 52 -13.81 5.03 -19.24
CA ARG A 52 -13.95 6.48 -19.23
C ARG A 52 -12.75 7.23 -19.79
N PHE A 53 -11.55 6.69 -19.56
CA PHE A 53 -10.31 7.30 -20.04
C PHE A 53 -9.79 6.71 -21.34
N GLY A 54 -10.50 5.75 -21.95
CA GLY A 54 -10.08 5.10 -23.19
C GLY A 54 -8.79 4.29 -23.03
N ILE A 55 -8.49 3.82 -21.83
CA ILE A 55 -7.30 3.03 -21.51
C ILE A 55 -7.69 1.55 -21.51
N ALA A 56 -6.95 0.74 -22.25
CA ALA A 56 -7.21 -0.70 -22.28
C ALA A 56 -7.01 -1.34 -20.89
N LEU A 57 -7.96 -2.18 -20.45
CA LEU A 57 -7.81 -3.03 -19.28
C LEU A 57 -7.39 -4.44 -19.74
N PRO A 58 -6.10 -4.82 -19.61
CA PRO A 58 -5.64 -6.14 -19.99
C PRO A 58 -6.27 -7.25 -19.14
N SER A 59 -6.12 -8.51 -19.57
CA SER A 59 -6.56 -9.66 -18.76
C SER A 59 -5.95 -9.63 -17.35
N ALA A 60 -6.62 -10.19 -16.35
CA ALA A 60 -6.11 -10.26 -14.99
C ALA A 60 -4.70 -10.91 -14.91
N GLY A 61 -4.46 -11.91 -15.77
CA GLY A 61 -3.16 -12.57 -15.88
C GLY A 61 -2.08 -11.65 -16.44
N ASP A 62 -2.39 -10.85 -17.46
CA ASP A 62 -1.45 -9.90 -18.05
C ASP A 62 -1.18 -8.72 -17.11
N ARG A 63 -2.24 -8.19 -16.47
CA ARG A 63 -2.07 -7.12 -15.45
C ARG A 63 -1.14 -7.55 -14.33
N ARG A 64 -1.31 -8.76 -13.79
CA ARG A 64 -0.43 -9.29 -12.74
C ARG A 64 1.02 -9.42 -13.22
N ARG A 65 1.25 -9.97 -14.42
CA ARG A 65 2.62 -10.11 -14.97
C ARG A 65 3.26 -8.75 -15.24
N ALA A 66 2.53 -7.82 -15.86
CA ALA A 66 3.00 -6.47 -16.09
C ALA A 66 3.29 -5.73 -14.77
N PHE A 67 2.44 -5.92 -13.76
CA PHE A 67 2.65 -5.36 -12.43
C PHE A 67 3.93 -5.89 -11.77
N HIS A 68 4.19 -7.20 -11.86
CA HIS A 68 5.43 -7.77 -11.33
C HIS A 68 6.68 -7.16 -11.99
N GLU A 69 6.68 -7.01 -13.33
CA GLU A 69 7.77 -6.32 -14.02
C GLU A 69 7.89 -4.86 -13.57
N ALA A 70 6.76 -4.16 -13.44
CA ALA A 70 6.74 -2.76 -13.02
C ALA A 70 7.30 -2.55 -11.61
N VAL A 71 6.93 -3.41 -10.64
CA VAL A 71 7.47 -3.34 -9.28
C VAL A 71 8.98 -3.54 -9.29
N ARG A 72 9.49 -4.53 -10.02
CA ARG A 72 10.94 -4.78 -10.20
C ARG A 72 11.66 -3.58 -10.78
N ILE A 73 11.08 -2.95 -11.79
CA ILE A 73 11.65 -1.75 -12.45
C ILE A 73 11.68 -0.58 -11.47
N VAL A 74 10.59 -0.32 -10.76
CA VAL A 74 10.51 0.78 -9.80
C VAL A 74 11.48 0.56 -8.64
N ASP A 75 11.52 -0.64 -8.06
CA ASP A 75 12.47 -0.98 -7.00
C ASP A 75 13.92 -0.76 -7.48
N SER A 76 14.28 -1.25 -8.67
CA SER A 76 15.61 -1.10 -9.24
C SER A 76 15.96 0.36 -9.53
N LEU A 77 15.08 1.14 -10.15
CA LEU A 77 15.32 2.56 -10.49
C LEU A 77 15.49 3.43 -9.24
N LEU A 78 14.83 3.08 -8.14
CA LEU A 78 14.90 3.85 -6.89
C LEU A 78 16.09 3.47 -6.01
N ARG A 79 16.70 2.27 -6.23
CA ARG A 79 17.85 1.78 -5.46
C ARG A 79 19.19 2.00 -6.16
N ASN A 80 19.21 1.84 -7.48
CA ASN A 80 20.44 1.73 -8.25
C ASN A 80 20.72 3.01 -9.07
N GLU A 81 21.98 3.25 -9.38
CA GLU A 81 22.38 4.38 -10.23
C GLU A 81 21.81 4.26 -11.65
N THR A 82 21.78 3.05 -12.19
CA THR A 82 21.22 2.72 -13.50
C THR A 82 20.45 1.41 -13.46
N THR A 83 19.47 1.29 -14.34
CA THR A 83 18.63 0.11 -14.50
C THR A 83 18.54 -0.29 -15.96
N THR A 84 18.90 -1.52 -16.27
CA THR A 84 18.58 -2.16 -17.54
C THR A 84 17.62 -3.31 -17.24
N PHE A 85 16.52 -3.37 -17.96
CA PHE A 85 15.48 -4.39 -17.76
C PHE A 85 14.95 -4.85 -19.12
N GLU A 86 14.84 -6.15 -19.32
CA GLU A 86 14.26 -6.75 -20.51
C GLU A 86 13.17 -7.72 -20.09
N GLY A 87 11.92 -7.29 -20.23
CA GLY A 87 10.74 -8.05 -19.90
C GLY A 87 9.81 -8.22 -21.09
N ARG A 88 8.68 -8.85 -20.83
CA ARG A 88 7.61 -9.02 -21.81
C ARG A 88 6.81 -7.72 -22.03
N TYR A 89 6.62 -6.94 -20.98
CA TYR A 89 5.76 -5.75 -20.96
C TYR A 89 6.58 -4.45 -20.98
N TYR A 90 7.77 -4.47 -20.41
CA TYR A 90 8.62 -3.29 -20.33
C TYR A 90 10.06 -3.60 -20.73
N ARG A 91 10.72 -2.59 -21.33
CA ARG A 91 12.14 -2.63 -21.67
C ARG A 91 12.79 -1.32 -21.30
N LEU A 92 13.90 -1.38 -20.56
CA LEU A 92 14.71 -0.23 -20.18
C LEU A 92 16.17 -0.52 -20.52
N LYS A 93 16.89 0.49 -20.98
CA LYS A 93 18.32 0.39 -21.30
C LYS A 93 19.08 1.53 -20.63
N GLY A 94 19.85 1.20 -19.58
CA GLY A 94 20.64 2.17 -18.82
C GLY A 94 19.81 3.33 -18.27
N ALA A 95 18.53 3.07 -17.91
CA ALA A 95 17.63 4.08 -17.36
C ALA A 95 18.07 4.49 -15.96
N TYR A 96 17.86 5.75 -15.61
CA TYR A 96 18.17 6.28 -14.29
C TYR A 96 17.13 7.32 -13.85
N VAL A 97 17.10 7.60 -12.55
CA VAL A 97 16.29 8.66 -11.95
C VAL A 97 17.20 9.62 -11.21
N ARG A 98 17.09 10.90 -11.53
CA ARG A 98 17.88 11.96 -10.91
C ARG A 98 17.00 13.16 -10.54
N PRO A 99 17.21 13.75 -9.35
CA PRO A 99 18.15 13.32 -8.29
C PRO A 99 17.80 11.94 -7.73
N ALA A 100 18.71 11.29 -6.99
CA ALA A 100 18.39 10.04 -6.29
C ALA A 100 17.39 10.28 -5.16
N PRO A 101 16.61 9.28 -4.71
CA PRO A 101 15.69 9.43 -3.57
C PRO A 101 16.42 9.89 -2.30
N ILE A 102 15.74 10.71 -1.48
CA ILE A 102 16.21 11.07 -0.14
C ILE A 102 16.20 9.84 0.78
N GLN A 103 15.09 9.09 0.76
CA GLN A 103 14.94 7.88 1.55
C GLN A 103 15.90 6.77 1.07
N LYS A 104 16.53 6.04 2.01
CA LYS A 104 17.43 4.93 1.73
C LYS A 104 16.88 3.64 2.34
N PRO A 105 16.98 2.54 1.62
CA PRO A 105 17.53 2.38 0.27
C PRO A 105 16.64 2.99 -0.82
N ARG A 106 15.35 3.27 -0.56
CA ARG A 106 14.33 3.91 -1.39
C ARG A 106 13.11 4.30 -0.55
N PRO A 107 12.16 5.09 -1.07
CA PRO A 107 10.82 5.22 -0.49
C PRO A 107 10.15 3.86 -0.28
N ARG A 108 9.42 3.70 0.82
CA ARG A 108 8.69 2.44 1.11
C ARG A 108 7.70 2.14 -0.01
N LEU A 109 7.65 0.87 -0.43
CA LEU A 109 6.68 0.36 -1.38
C LEU A 109 5.47 -0.22 -0.64
N VAL A 110 4.30 0.36 -0.90
CA VAL A 110 3.01 -0.15 -0.45
C VAL A 110 2.35 -0.88 -1.61
N LEU A 111 2.18 -2.20 -1.51
CA LEU A 111 1.58 -2.99 -2.59
C LEU A 111 0.16 -3.42 -2.23
N GLY A 112 -0.81 -3.02 -3.07
CA GLY A 112 -2.21 -3.45 -2.96
C GLY A 112 -2.42 -4.83 -3.58
N ALA A 113 -2.81 -5.83 -2.77
CA ALA A 113 -2.97 -7.21 -3.23
C ALA A 113 -4.01 -8.00 -2.43
N HIS A 114 -4.74 -8.90 -3.12
CA HIS A 114 -5.75 -9.76 -2.49
C HIS A 114 -5.54 -11.26 -2.76
N GLY A 115 -5.13 -11.64 -3.97
CA GLY A 115 -5.01 -13.06 -4.34
C GLY A 115 -3.61 -13.63 -4.13
N PRO A 116 -3.47 -14.97 -3.96
CA PRO A 116 -2.19 -15.62 -3.63
C PRO A 116 -1.03 -15.26 -4.56
N ARG A 117 -1.28 -15.20 -5.87
CA ARG A 117 -0.24 -14.82 -6.85
C ARG A 117 0.22 -13.37 -6.75
N MET A 118 -0.63 -12.47 -6.23
CA MET A 118 -0.26 -11.08 -5.98
C MET A 118 0.48 -10.96 -4.65
N LEU A 119 0.10 -11.75 -3.64
CA LEU A 119 0.78 -11.83 -2.35
C LEU A 119 2.23 -12.32 -2.50
N ARG A 120 2.51 -13.18 -3.50
CA ARG A 120 3.89 -13.55 -3.85
C ARG A 120 4.74 -12.34 -4.22
N ILE A 121 4.19 -11.39 -5.01
CA ILE A 121 4.89 -10.16 -5.38
C ILE A 121 5.11 -9.28 -4.13
N CYS A 122 4.14 -9.27 -3.20
CA CYS A 122 4.30 -8.56 -1.93
C CYS A 122 5.43 -9.18 -1.09
N ALA A 123 5.49 -10.51 -1.00
CA ALA A 123 6.58 -11.20 -0.31
C ALA A 123 7.96 -10.84 -0.87
N GLU A 124 8.08 -10.64 -2.19
CA GLU A 124 9.34 -10.31 -2.84
C GLU A 124 9.76 -8.84 -2.65
N TYR A 125 8.81 -7.89 -2.65
CA TYR A 125 9.15 -6.45 -2.81
C TYR A 125 8.50 -5.49 -1.83
N ALA A 126 7.38 -5.84 -1.17
CA ALA A 126 6.65 -4.90 -0.35
C ALA A 126 7.36 -4.58 0.98
N ASP A 127 7.32 -3.31 1.37
CA ASP A 127 7.57 -2.88 2.75
C ASP A 127 6.26 -2.83 3.54
N THR A 128 5.13 -2.61 2.82
CA THR A 128 3.78 -2.69 3.35
C THR A 128 2.89 -3.41 2.35
N TRP A 129 2.19 -4.43 2.80
CA TRP A 129 1.11 -5.04 2.05
C TRP A 129 -0.22 -4.46 2.50
N ASN A 130 -1.00 -3.91 1.57
CA ASN A 130 -2.34 -3.40 1.84
C ASN A 130 -3.41 -4.28 1.21
N SER A 131 -4.46 -4.56 1.96
CA SER A 131 -5.62 -5.29 1.50
C SER A 131 -6.90 -4.75 2.15
N SER A 132 -8.04 -5.20 1.67
CA SER A 132 -9.36 -4.99 2.29
C SER A 132 -10.06 -6.33 2.39
N GLY A 133 -10.94 -6.50 3.35
CA GLY A 133 -11.68 -7.75 3.51
C GLY A 133 -12.12 -7.95 4.96
N SER A 134 -12.83 -9.04 5.23
CA SER A 134 -13.20 -9.45 6.59
C SER A 134 -11.97 -9.86 7.40
N ILE A 135 -12.17 -10.02 8.70
CA ILE A 135 -11.13 -10.48 9.62
C ILE A 135 -10.61 -11.86 9.20
N GLU A 136 -11.50 -12.76 8.80
CA GLU A 136 -11.17 -14.10 8.32
C GLU A 136 -10.34 -14.04 7.03
N GLU A 137 -10.76 -13.22 6.06
CA GLU A 137 -10.00 -13.02 4.82
C GLU A 137 -8.61 -12.43 5.08
N MET A 138 -8.48 -11.51 6.06
CA MET A 138 -7.18 -10.96 6.42
C MET A 138 -6.28 -12.00 7.08
N ARG A 139 -6.81 -12.87 7.95
CA ARG A 139 -6.06 -13.99 8.55
C ARG A 139 -5.57 -14.98 7.49
N GLU A 140 -6.44 -15.37 6.57
CA GLU A 140 -6.07 -16.28 5.47
C GLU A 140 -4.97 -15.68 4.59
N ARG A 141 -5.10 -14.42 4.20
CA ARG A 141 -4.10 -13.74 3.36
C ARG A 141 -2.79 -13.51 4.10
N ASN A 142 -2.82 -13.24 5.41
CA ASN A 142 -1.61 -13.17 6.23
C ASN A 142 -0.85 -14.49 6.20
N ALA A 143 -1.53 -15.62 6.41
CA ALA A 143 -0.90 -16.95 6.34
C ALA A 143 -0.28 -17.22 4.96
N ILE A 144 -1.00 -16.92 3.87
CA ILE A 144 -0.48 -17.07 2.50
C ILE A 144 0.77 -16.20 2.26
N LEU A 145 0.76 -14.97 2.79
CA LEU A 145 1.92 -14.07 2.66
C LEU A 145 3.12 -14.58 3.46
N ASP A 146 2.88 -15.11 4.66
CA ASP A 146 3.92 -15.70 5.51
C ASP A 146 4.54 -16.94 4.85
N ASP A 147 3.72 -17.81 4.24
CA ASP A 147 4.19 -18.95 3.46
C ASP A 147 5.07 -18.52 2.28
N HIS A 148 4.66 -17.48 1.54
CA HIS A 148 5.46 -16.93 0.46
C HIS A 148 6.78 -16.30 0.94
N CYS A 149 6.79 -15.69 2.11
CA CYS A 149 8.02 -15.18 2.72
C CYS A 149 8.95 -16.34 3.11
N ALA A 150 8.40 -17.39 3.71
CA ALA A 150 9.17 -18.60 4.05
C ALA A 150 9.81 -19.27 2.81
N ASP A 151 9.06 -19.38 1.70
CA ASP A 151 9.54 -19.92 0.42
C ASP A 151 10.81 -19.21 -0.11
N ILE A 152 10.98 -17.92 0.20
CA ILE A 152 12.09 -17.11 -0.28
C ILE A 152 13.11 -16.75 0.82
N GLY A 153 12.90 -17.25 2.04
CA GLY A 153 13.78 -16.99 3.19
C GLY A 153 13.71 -15.54 3.72
N ARG A 154 12.57 -14.86 3.53
CA ARG A 154 12.35 -13.51 4.05
C ARG A 154 11.59 -13.56 5.38
N ASP A 155 12.00 -12.72 6.35
CA ASP A 155 11.24 -12.58 7.59
C ASP A 155 9.88 -11.87 7.29
N PRO A 156 8.74 -12.52 7.55
CA PRO A 156 7.44 -11.93 7.27
C PRO A 156 7.17 -10.63 8.07
N ARG A 157 7.86 -10.44 9.20
CA ARG A 157 7.77 -9.21 10.02
C ARG A 157 8.38 -7.97 9.37
N GLU A 158 9.16 -8.14 8.30
CA GLU A 158 9.66 -7.02 7.50
C GLU A 158 8.55 -6.34 6.68
N ILE A 159 7.39 -7.01 6.52
CA ILE A 159 6.27 -6.50 5.72
C ILE A 159 5.14 -6.09 6.67
N ARG A 160 4.89 -4.79 6.78
CA ARG A 160 3.75 -4.26 7.55
C ARG A 160 2.42 -4.72 6.95
N ARG A 161 1.51 -5.17 7.80
CA ARG A 161 0.14 -5.60 7.43
C ARG A 161 -0.80 -4.41 7.52
N SER A 162 -1.28 -3.93 6.37
CA SER A 162 -2.15 -2.76 6.26
C SER A 162 -3.55 -3.18 5.79
N TRP A 163 -4.58 -2.72 6.48
CA TRP A 163 -5.96 -2.95 6.10
C TRP A 163 -6.64 -1.64 5.68
N TYR A 164 -7.42 -1.70 4.60
CA TYR A 164 -8.25 -0.58 4.15
C TYR A 164 -9.72 -0.85 4.43
N GLY A 165 -10.29 -0.09 5.36
CA GLY A 165 -11.70 -0.12 5.75
C GLY A 165 -12.52 0.90 5.02
N TRP A 166 -13.11 0.54 3.88
CA TRP A 166 -14.14 1.36 3.24
C TRP A 166 -15.44 1.29 4.02
N ALA A 167 -16.02 2.45 4.35
CA ALA A 167 -17.26 2.54 5.12
C ALA A 167 -18.40 1.67 4.55
N SER A 168 -18.58 1.65 3.22
CA SER A 168 -19.60 0.82 2.57
C SER A 168 -19.35 -0.68 2.69
N LYS A 169 -18.08 -1.12 2.67
CA LYS A 169 -17.73 -2.54 2.86
C LYS A 169 -17.81 -2.94 4.32
N MET A 170 -17.44 -2.05 5.22
CA MET A 170 -17.57 -2.25 6.67
C MET A 170 -19.04 -2.45 7.05
N ALA A 171 -19.94 -1.58 6.58
CA ALA A 171 -21.36 -1.71 6.79
C ALA A 171 -21.93 -3.03 6.25
N ALA A 172 -21.48 -3.48 5.07
CA ALA A 172 -21.87 -4.77 4.50
C ALA A 172 -21.41 -5.98 5.31
N GLN A 173 -20.38 -5.81 6.15
CA GLN A 173 -19.86 -6.83 7.09
C GLN A 173 -20.45 -6.69 8.49
N GLY A 174 -21.41 -5.78 8.71
CA GLY A 174 -22.00 -5.52 10.03
C GLY A 174 -21.03 -4.85 11.02
N LEU A 175 -19.96 -4.21 10.51
CA LEU A 175 -19.05 -3.43 11.34
C LEU A 175 -19.60 -2.01 11.52
N PRO A 176 -19.38 -1.40 12.70
CA PRO A 176 -19.77 -0.01 12.93
C PRO A 176 -18.94 0.95 12.08
N ASP A 177 -19.47 2.15 11.87
CA ASP A 177 -18.68 3.27 11.34
C ASP A 177 -17.59 3.64 12.36
N THR A 178 -16.33 3.54 11.96
CA THR A 178 -15.17 3.84 12.84
C THR A 178 -15.20 5.27 13.41
N TRP A 179 -15.94 6.16 12.76
CA TRP A 179 -16.08 7.55 13.18
C TRP A 179 -17.35 7.82 13.98
N GLU A 180 -18.14 6.78 14.29
CA GLU A 180 -19.36 6.92 15.10
C GLU A 180 -19.02 7.27 16.57
N SER A 181 -18.01 6.60 17.13
CA SER A 181 -17.53 6.83 18.49
C SER A 181 -16.10 6.34 18.69
N VAL A 182 -15.48 6.72 19.82
CA VAL A 182 -14.18 6.18 20.22
C VAL A 182 -14.26 4.66 20.42
N ASP A 183 -15.32 4.17 21.04
CA ASP A 183 -15.52 2.73 21.30
C ASP A 183 -15.68 1.94 19.99
N ALA A 184 -16.42 2.48 19.01
CA ALA A 184 -16.55 1.87 17.67
C ALA A 184 -15.20 1.77 16.96
N PHE A 185 -14.38 2.80 17.05
CA PHE A 185 -13.01 2.77 16.50
C PHE A 185 -12.15 1.72 17.21
N GLU A 186 -12.15 1.70 18.55
CA GLU A 186 -11.34 0.75 19.32
C GLU A 186 -11.81 -0.71 19.09
N ASP A 187 -13.11 -0.96 18.96
CA ASP A 187 -13.64 -2.29 18.61
C ASP A 187 -13.12 -2.75 17.25
N VAL A 188 -13.31 -1.96 16.18
CA VAL A 188 -12.87 -2.33 14.84
C VAL A 188 -11.36 -2.53 14.80
N VAL A 189 -10.59 -1.58 15.30
CA VAL A 189 -9.13 -1.66 15.33
C VAL A 189 -8.65 -2.86 16.15
N GLY A 190 -9.24 -3.11 17.34
CA GLY A 190 -8.90 -4.24 18.21
C GLY A 190 -9.07 -5.58 17.48
N ARG A 191 -10.24 -5.79 16.89
CA ARG A 191 -10.58 -7.05 16.17
C ARG A 191 -9.66 -7.32 14.98
N TYR A 192 -9.31 -6.29 14.21
CA TYR A 192 -8.37 -6.46 13.08
C TYR A 192 -6.93 -6.62 13.54
N ARG A 193 -6.50 -5.97 14.63
CA ARG A 193 -5.18 -6.22 15.22
C ARG A 193 -4.99 -7.68 15.65
N GLU A 194 -6.02 -8.31 16.19
CA GLU A 194 -6.01 -9.75 16.53
C GLU A 194 -5.86 -10.65 15.29
N SER A 195 -6.16 -10.13 14.10
CA SER A 195 -5.91 -10.82 12.83
C SER A 195 -4.51 -10.55 12.23
N GLY A 196 -3.66 -9.81 12.95
CA GLY A 196 -2.31 -9.47 12.53
C GLY A 196 -2.19 -8.18 11.72
N VAL A 197 -3.24 -7.34 11.67
CA VAL A 197 -3.17 -6.02 11.03
C VAL A 197 -2.44 -5.03 11.95
N GLU A 198 -1.51 -4.26 11.38
CA GLU A 198 -0.68 -3.29 12.09
C GLU A 198 -0.97 -1.84 11.68
N GLU A 199 -1.47 -1.64 10.46
CA GLU A 199 -1.79 -0.33 9.90
C GLU A 199 -3.23 -0.27 9.39
N PHE A 200 -3.91 0.82 9.71
CA PHE A 200 -5.31 1.05 9.40
C PHE A 200 -5.45 2.26 8.50
N VAL A 201 -5.97 2.04 7.30
CA VAL A 201 -6.37 3.11 6.39
C VAL A 201 -7.89 3.14 6.36
N ILE A 202 -8.47 4.24 6.80
CA ILE A 202 -9.92 4.41 6.92
C ILE A 202 -10.35 5.67 6.18
N ASP A 203 -11.60 5.69 5.74
CA ASP A 203 -12.18 6.83 5.05
C ASP A 203 -12.13 8.09 5.92
N GLN A 204 -12.09 9.25 5.27
CA GLN A 204 -12.10 10.52 5.98
C GLN A 204 -13.41 10.68 6.77
N PRO A 205 -13.35 11.15 8.04
CA PRO A 205 -14.55 11.44 8.81
C PRO A 205 -15.34 12.58 8.17
N ARG A 206 -16.68 12.52 8.29
CA ARG A 206 -17.55 13.63 7.92
C ARG A 206 -17.39 14.78 8.94
N PRO A 207 -17.74 16.03 8.58
CA PRO A 207 -17.57 17.19 9.49
C PRO A 207 -18.18 17.00 10.88
N GLU A 208 -19.35 16.37 10.97
CA GLU A 208 -20.03 16.08 12.26
C GLU A 208 -19.28 15.05 13.13
N GLN A 209 -18.36 14.28 12.55
CA GLN A 209 -17.54 13.27 13.23
C GLN A 209 -16.16 13.79 13.67
N PHE A 210 -15.80 15.03 13.33
CA PHE A 210 -14.51 15.62 13.75
C PHE A 210 -14.27 15.62 15.26
N PRO A 211 -15.28 15.79 16.15
CA PRO A 211 -15.06 15.64 17.59
C PRO A 211 -14.56 14.25 18.00
N VAL A 212 -14.97 13.19 17.28
CA VAL A 212 -14.45 11.82 17.51
C VAL A 212 -12.99 11.73 17.06
N LEU A 213 -12.64 12.26 15.87
CA LEU A 213 -11.26 12.31 15.40
C LEU A 213 -10.34 13.06 16.39
N GLU A 214 -10.80 14.21 16.93
CA GLU A 214 -10.04 14.99 17.91
C GLU A 214 -9.75 14.17 19.17
N ARG A 215 -10.76 13.49 19.72
CA ARG A 215 -10.59 12.60 20.87
C ARG A 215 -9.68 11.43 20.57
N LEU A 216 -9.85 10.77 19.40
CA LEU A 216 -8.97 9.67 18.98
C LEU A 216 -7.51 10.12 18.88
N THR A 217 -7.25 11.30 18.30
CA THR A 217 -5.89 11.82 18.15
C THR A 217 -5.26 12.23 19.48
N ALA A 218 -6.05 12.72 20.43
CA ALA A 218 -5.57 13.16 21.74
C ALA A 218 -5.35 11.98 22.70
N ASP A 219 -6.30 11.04 22.78
CA ASP A 219 -6.39 10.08 23.86
C ASP A 219 -6.03 8.65 23.45
N VAL A 220 -6.39 8.23 22.21
CA VAL A 220 -6.28 6.83 21.77
C VAL A 220 -5.01 6.57 20.95
N MET A 221 -4.77 7.38 19.91
CA MET A 221 -3.63 7.17 19.03
C MET A 221 -2.26 7.21 19.74
N PRO A 222 -2.01 8.06 20.75
CA PRO A 222 -0.76 8.00 21.51
C PRO A 222 -0.56 6.66 22.23
N ARG A 223 -1.64 6.06 22.78
CA ARG A 223 -1.58 4.75 23.45
C ARG A 223 -1.29 3.62 22.46
N LEU A 224 -1.92 3.67 21.28
CA LEU A 224 -1.72 2.66 20.24
C LEU A 224 -0.31 2.70 19.63
N ARG A 225 0.32 3.88 19.57
CA ARG A 225 1.69 4.05 19.08
C ARG A 225 2.76 3.70 20.13
N GLY A 226 2.50 3.95 21.40
CA GLY A 226 3.47 3.71 22.48
C GLY A 226 3.80 2.23 22.74
N ASN A 227 3.04 1.31 22.18
CA ASN A 227 3.26 -0.14 22.30
C ASN A 227 4.01 -0.77 21.12
N GLY A 228 4.49 0.01 20.16
CA GLY A 228 5.09 -0.51 18.92
C GLY A 228 6.33 0.19 18.38
N ASP A 229 6.69 1.37 18.90
CA ASP A 229 7.85 2.13 18.44
C ASP A 229 8.84 2.34 19.61
N SER A 230 9.62 1.31 19.92
CA SER A 230 10.86 1.40 20.68
C SER A 230 12.01 0.81 19.87
#